data_5bb14e26abbc0de9d8b8715c393bd2f1
#
_entry.id   5bb14e26abbc0de9d8b8715c393bd2f1
#
_cell.length_a   1.000
_cell.length_b   1.000
_cell.length_c   1.000
_cell.angle_alpha   90.00
_cell.angle_beta   90.00
_cell.angle_gamma   90.00
#
_symmetry.space_group_name_H-M   'P 1'
#
loop_
_entity.id
_entity.type
_entity.pdbx_description
1 polymer ?
#
loop_
_entity_poly.entity_id
_entity_poly.type
_entity_poly.pdbx_seq_one_letter_code
_entity_poly.pdbx_strand_id
1 'polypeptide(L)'
;MVKLFAVLLTIFVLHTSVHAADKIRIGVPVLAVQFITMPLAQKKGFLKEEGLEAEIIRIFGSPASAALVSRELDYYLFIGPQAAIAGLPIRVVACYVPTTFIVLMAQPRFKSVKDLKGGTIAVNTFTGAPIFIARMIAKQFGLDPDRDLKFLASGLPEARLLALSQGLASAAMLPVPWDFRATKMGFISLARAHELFTYPDVGLSANLNKIKEKPDEVKRVIKAGIKANRYIRTNRDGTIQFIQEWLKIDREIATVTYDSLAKFFNEDGSLPEDGFRLLIEDVKKAAKVEREVAFSEVADLSILREAQKELGIKGK
;
A
#
# COMPACT_ATOMS: atom_id res chain seq x y z
N MET A 1 50.86 -4.55 -64.00
CA MET A 1 49.75 -3.69 -63.59
C MET A 1 48.89 -4.47 -62.60
N VAL A 2 49.09 -4.21 -61.29
CA VAL A 2 48.33 -4.85 -60.22
C VAL A 2 47.36 -3.80 -59.71
N LYS A 3 46.02 -4.05 -59.85
CA LYS A 3 44.97 -3.16 -59.32
C LYS A 3 44.71 -3.54 -57.87
N LEU A 4 45.04 -2.61 -56.98
CA LEU A 4 44.73 -2.66 -55.56
C LEU A 4 43.27 -2.28 -55.35
N PHE A 5 42.42 -3.22 -54.90
CA PHE A 5 41.03 -2.96 -54.48
C PHE A 5 41.05 -2.62 -53.00
N ALA A 6 40.84 -1.38 -52.65
CA ALA A 6 40.63 -0.96 -51.25
C ALA A 6 39.17 -1.20 -50.87
N VAL A 7 38.93 -2.16 -49.96
CA VAL A 7 37.62 -2.37 -49.33
C VAL A 7 37.51 -1.47 -48.14
N LEU A 8 36.65 -0.44 -48.24
CA LEU A 8 36.29 0.46 -47.15
C LEU A 8 35.27 -0.29 -46.27
N LEU A 9 35.72 -0.74 -45.09
CA LEU A 9 34.85 -1.35 -44.04
C LEU A 9 34.24 -0.24 -43.22
N THR A 10 32.98 0.13 -43.50
CA THR A 10 32.23 1.13 -42.73
C THR A 10 31.72 0.47 -41.44
N ILE A 11 32.40 0.74 -40.32
CA ILE A 11 31.97 0.27 -38.99
C ILE A 11 30.80 1.16 -38.57
N PHE A 12 29.61 0.60 -38.61
CA PHE A 12 28.40 1.23 -38.07
C PHE A 12 28.42 1.06 -36.53
N VAL A 13 28.96 2.05 -35.80
CA VAL A 13 28.92 2.09 -34.33
C VAL A 13 27.50 2.46 -33.94
N LEU A 14 26.71 1.44 -33.57
CA LEU A 14 25.43 1.63 -32.89
C LEU A 14 25.71 2.30 -31.54
N HIS A 15 25.54 3.61 -31.45
CA HIS A 15 25.52 4.33 -30.18
C HIS A 15 24.25 3.94 -29.44
N THR A 16 24.30 2.87 -28.66
CA THR A 16 23.31 2.66 -27.62
C THR A 16 23.56 3.71 -26.55
N SER A 17 22.73 4.75 -26.53
CA SER A 17 22.71 5.72 -25.43
C SER A 17 22.36 4.96 -24.16
N VAL A 18 23.38 4.62 -23.38
CA VAL A 18 23.17 4.15 -22.00
C VAL A 18 22.66 5.35 -21.22
N HIS A 19 21.34 5.50 -21.14
CA HIS A 19 20.75 6.47 -20.22
C HIS A 19 21.06 5.97 -18.80
N ALA A 20 21.67 6.84 -17.99
CA ALA A 20 21.82 6.56 -16.56
C ALA A 20 20.41 6.34 -15.97
N ALA A 21 20.27 5.34 -15.12
CA ALA A 21 18.99 5.07 -14.46
C ALA A 21 18.57 6.29 -13.62
N ASP A 22 17.30 6.66 -13.72
CA ASP A 22 16.74 7.71 -12.86
C ASP A 22 16.70 7.22 -11.42
N LYS A 23 17.33 7.99 -10.52
CA LYS A 23 17.30 7.68 -9.08
C LYS A 23 16.02 8.21 -8.46
N ILE A 24 15.31 7.34 -7.74
CA ILE A 24 14.05 7.66 -7.08
C ILE A 24 14.02 7.15 -5.64
N ARG A 25 13.29 7.84 -4.77
CA ARG A 25 13.09 7.48 -3.38
C ARG A 25 11.64 7.15 -3.14
N ILE A 26 11.39 5.92 -2.64
CA ILE A 26 10.04 5.40 -2.39
C ILE A 26 9.85 5.14 -0.91
N GLY A 27 8.92 5.85 -0.29
CA GLY A 27 8.56 5.65 1.11
C GLY A 27 7.64 4.45 1.30
N VAL A 28 7.91 3.67 2.35
CA VAL A 28 7.07 2.54 2.80
C VAL A 28 6.70 2.76 4.27
N PRO A 29 5.40 2.73 4.65
CA PRO A 29 5.00 3.09 6.02
C PRO A 29 5.50 2.13 7.09
N VAL A 30 5.28 0.84 6.86
CA VAL A 30 5.57 -0.23 7.84
C VAL A 30 5.98 -1.52 7.13
N LEU A 31 6.64 -2.42 7.87
CA LEU A 31 6.93 -3.78 7.39
C LEU A 31 5.68 -4.65 7.56
N ALA A 32 4.85 -4.69 6.53
CA ALA A 32 3.68 -5.55 6.46
C ALA A 32 3.46 -5.99 5.01
N VAL A 33 2.78 -7.12 4.83
CA VAL A 33 2.66 -7.78 3.52
C VAL A 33 2.02 -6.90 2.44
N GLN A 34 1.07 -6.05 2.79
CA GLN A 34 0.39 -5.18 1.81
C GLN A 34 1.34 -4.16 1.14
N PHE A 35 2.50 -3.88 1.74
CA PHE A 35 3.48 -2.91 1.22
C PHE A 35 4.63 -3.55 0.43
N ILE A 36 4.54 -4.84 0.08
CA ILE A 36 5.64 -5.55 -0.60
C ILE A 36 5.79 -5.19 -2.09
N THR A 37 4.83 -4.56 -2.73
CA THR A 37 4.82 -4.29 -4.18
C THR A 37 6.11 -3.62 -4.66
N MET A 38 6.47 -2.45 -4.14
CA MET A 38 7.67 -1.74 -4.60
C MET A 38 8.98 -2.35 -4.11
N PRO A 39 9.10 -2.83 -2.85
CA PRO A 39 10.27 -3.59 -2.42
C PRO A 39 10.52 -4.85 -3.26
N LEU A 40 9.46 -5.57 -3.65
CA LEU A 40 9.55 -6.71 -4.55
C LEU A 40 9.91 -6.28 -5.97
N ALA A 41 9.35 -5.17 -6.48
CA ALA A 41 9.72 -4.61 -7.78
C ALA A 41 11.22 -4.28 -7.86
N GLN A 42 11.78 -3.74 -6.78
CA GLN A 42 13.22 -3.50 -6.67
C GLN A 42 14.01 -4.83 -6.66
N LYS A 43 13.66 -5.75 -5.78
CA LYS A 43 14.37 -7.03 -5.60
C LYS A 43 14.35 -7.90 -6.86
N LYS A 44 13.24 -7.89 -7.61
CA LYS A 44 13.07 -8.69 -8.84
C LYS A 44 13.52 -7.97 -10.11
N GLY A 45 13.99 -6.73 -9.99
CA GLY A 45 14.54 -5.98 -11.12
C GLY A 45 13.51 -5.25 -11.98
N PHE A 46 12.22 -5.27 -11.65
CA PHE A 46 11.18 -4.59 -12.45
C PHE A 46 11.37 -3.08 -12.51
N LEU A 47 11.89 -2.45 -11.46
CA LEU A 47 12.27 -1.04 -11.51
C LEU A 47 13.47 -0.82 -12.45
N LYS A 48 14.47 -1.70 -12.42
CA LYS A 48 15.64 -1.62 -13.30
C LYS A 48 15.27 -1.83 -14.77
N GLU A 49 14.33 -2.74 -15.07
CA GLU A 49 13.79 -2.92 -16.43
C GLU A 49 13.15 -1.64 -16.98
N GLU A 50 12.57 -0.83 -16.12
CA GLU A 50 12.00 0.47 -16.46
C GLU A 50 13.03 1.62 -16.37
N GLY A 51 14.33 1.32 -16.25
CA GLY A 51 15.40 2.33 -16.18
C GLY A 51 15.40 3.14 -14.87
N LEU A 52 14.92 2.56 -13.77
CA LEU A 52 14.83 3.20 -12.46
C LEU A 52 15.74 2.53 -11.43
N GLU A 53 16.43 3.33 -10.63
CA GLU A 53 17.17 2.91 -9.44
C GLU A 53 16.47 3.48 -8.21
N ALA A 54 15.86 2.61 -7.40
CA ALA A 54 15.05 3.02 -6.25
C ALA A 54 15.78 2.82 -4.93
N GLU A 55 15.66 3.81 -4.04
CA GLU A 55 15.92 3.68 -2.61
C GLU A 55 14.59 3.51 -1.88
N ILE A 56 14.43 2.39 -1.13
CA ILE A 56 13.23 2.12 -0.33
C ILE A 56 13.46 2.63 1.08
N ILE A 57 12.68 3.61 1.50
CA ILE A 57 12.83 4.31 2.78
C ILE A 57 11.64 3.98 3.69
N ARG A 58 11.91 3.45 4.89
CA ARG A 58 10.86 3.25 5.88
C ARG A 58 10.55 4.58 6.58
N ILE A 59 9.36 5.10 6.35
CA ILE A 59 8.90 6.38 6.90
C ILE A 59 7.38 6.35 7.13
N PHE A 60 6.91 6.81 8.27
CA PHE A 60 5.51 6.69 8.68
C PHE A 60 4.91 8.04 9.09
N GLY A 61 3.62 8.25 8.76
CA GLY A 61 2.83 9.38 9.24
C GLY A 61 3.16 10.73 8.61
N SER A 62 3.02 11.80 9.38
CA SER A 62 3.22 13.17 8.90
C SER A 62 4.59 13.46 8.29
N PRO A 63 5.71 12.90 8.79
CA PRO A 63 7.01 13.03 8.13
C PRO A 63 7.04 12.55 6.69
N ALA A 64 6.31 11.48 6.36
CA ALA A 64 6.24 10.96 4.98
C ALA A 64 5.54 11.96 4.04
N SER A 65 4.42 12.56 4.49
CA SER A 65 3.71 13.59 3.71
C SER A 65 4.58 14.83 3.53
N ALA A 66 5.29 15.27 4.57
CA ALA A 66 6.21 16.40 4.50
C ALA A 66 7.35 16.13 3.49
N ALA A 67 8.00 14.96 3.57
CA ALA A 67 9.06 14.56 2.66
C ALA A 67 8.57 14.45 1.19
N LEU A 68 7.33 14.02 0.97
CA LEU A 68 6.74 13.98 -0.36
C LEU A 68 6.45 15.41 -0.91
N VAL A 69 6.03 16.34 -0.05
CA VAL A 69 5.81 17.74 -0.42
C VAL A 69 7.13 18.45 -0.68
N SER A 70 8.15 18.25 0.17
CA SER A 70 9.51 18.83 -0.01
C SER A 70 10.32 18.16 -1.13
N ARG A 71 9.80 17.08 -1.72
CA ARG A 71 10.49 16.26 -2.75
C ARG A 71 11.73 15.54 -2.24
N GLU A 72 11.84 15.32 -0.94
CA GLU A 72 12.82 14.42 -0.33
C GLU A 72 12.42 12.95 -0.53
N LEU A 73 11.12 12.69 -0.74
CA LEU A 73 10.58 11.48 -1.32
C LEU A 73 9.99 11.77 -2.69
N ASP A 74 10.13 10.86 -3.63
CA ASP A 74 9.50 10.92 -4.95
C ASP A 74 8.12 10.27 -4.94
N TYR A 75 7.99 9.13 -4.22
CA TYR A 75 6.76 8.34 -4.13
C TYR A 75 6.54 7.83 -2.72
N TYR A 76 5.27 7.57 -2.38
CA TYR A 76 4.90 6.98 -1.10
C TYR A 76 3.84 5.90 -1.29
N LEU A 77 4.07 4.72 -0.71
CA LEU A 77 3.09 3.63 -0.72
C LEU A 77 1.97 3.93 0.29
N PHE A 78 1.06 4.77 -0.12
CA PHE A 78 -0.07 5.20 0.67
C PHE A 78 -1.22 5.63 -0.23
N ILE A 79 -2.46 5.43 0.21
CA ILE A 79 -3.65 5.75 -0.59
C ILE A 79 -4.57 6.76 0.09
N GLY A 80 -4.27 7.16 1.32
CA GLY A 80 -5.15 8.05 2.09
C GLY A 80 -5.24 9.46 1.51
N PRO A 81 -6.46 10.02 1.38
CA PRO A 81 -6.68 11.35 0.82
C PRO A 81 -6.40 12.50 1.80
N GLN A 82 -6.02 12.20 3.06
CA GLN A 82 -5.89 13.19 4.15
C GLN A 82 -5.03 14.39 3.76
N ALA A 83 -3.86 14.14 3.17
CA ALA A 83 -2.92 15.18 2.78
C ALA A 83 -3.51 16.09 1.68
N ALA A 84 -4.15 15.50 0.67
CA ALA A 84 -4.79 16.23 -0.41
C ALA A 84 -6.01 17.05 0.08
N ILE A 85 -6.83 16.48 0.95
CA ILE A 85 -7.97 17.17 1.58
C ILE A 85 -7.51 18.36 2.43
N ALA A 86 -6.33 18.24 3.07
CA ALA A 86 -5.67 19.34 3.78
C ALA A 86 -4.99 20.37 2.84
N GLY A 87 -5.15 20.25 1.52
CA GLY A 87 -4.60 21.18 0.52
C GLY A 87 -3.17 20.89 0.08
N LEU A 88 -2.56 19.78 0.51
CA LEU A 88 -1.21 19.43 0.06
C LEU A 88 -1.23 18.91 -1.39
N PRO A 89 -0.18 19.20 -2.18
CA PRO A 89 -0.11 18.83 -3.60
C PRO A 89 0.27 17.34 -3.77
N ILE A 90 -0.51 16.45 -3.18
CA ILE A 90 -0.31 14.99 -3.25
C ILE A 90 -1.49 14.35 -3.95
N ARG A 91 -1.22 13.41 -4.87
CA ARG A 91 -2.26 12.63 -5.57
C ARG A 91 -1.93 11.15 -5.55
N VAL A 92 -2.96 10.33 -5.43
CA VAL A 92 -2.88 8.89 -5.71
C VAL A 92 -2.83 8.71 -7.23
N VAL A 93 -1.85 7.94 -7.73
CA VAL A 93 -1.64 7.70 -9.16
C VAL A 93 -1.88 6.25 -9.56
N ALA A 94 -1.92 5.31 -8.62
CA ALA A 94 -2.26 3.90 -8.84
C ALA A 94 -2.71 3.26 -7.52
N CYS A 95 -3.44 2.12 -7.61
CA CYS A 95 -3.80 1.30 -6.45
C CYS A 95 -3.21 -0.11 -6.60
N TYR A 96 -2.37 -0.52 -5.67
CA TYR A 96 -1.74 -1.84 -5.69
C TYR A 96 -2.47 -2.88 -4.84
N VAL A 97 -3.16 -2.45 -3.78
CA VAL A 97 -3.97 -3.31 -2.91
C VAL A 97 -5.34 -2.66 -2.72
N PRO A 98 -6.36 -3.12 -3.46
CA PRO A 98 -7.69 -2.49 -3.50
C PRO A 98 -8.57 -2.86 -2.29
N THR A 99 -8.04 -3.65 -1.35
CA THR A 99 -8.74 -4.03 -0.11
C THR A 99 -7.78 -4.04 1.06
N THR A 100 -8.30 -3.95 2.29
CA THR A 100 -7.46 -3.88 3.49
C THR A 100 -7.30 -5.26 4.13
N PHE A 101 -6.09 -5.57 4.59
CA PHE A 101 -5.75 -6.82 5.28
C PHE A 101 -5.69 -6.65 6.80
N ILE A 102 -6.48 -5.72 7.32
CA ILE A 102 -6.57 -5.49 8.76
C ILE A 102 -7.58 -6.46 9.36
N VAL A 103 -7.17 -7.06 10.48
CA VAL A 103 -7.96 -8.01 11.24
C VAL A 103 -8.22 -7.46 12.64
N LEU A 104 -9.45 -7.57 13.11
CA LEU A 104 -9.82 -7.28 14.50
C LEU A 104 -9.52 -8.53 15.35
N MET A 105 -8.36 -8.51 16.00
CA MET A 105 -7.93 -9.55 16.93
C MET A 105 -8.38 -9.21 18.35
N ALA A 106 -8.83 -10.19 19.12
CA ALA A 106 -9.37 -9.98 20.47
C ALA A 106 -8.87 -10.97 21.49
N GLN A 107 -9.03 -10.62 22.75
CA GLN A 107 -8.90 -11.54 23.91
C GLN A 107 -9.83 -12.75 23.74
N PRO A 108 -9.42 -13.98 24.10
CA PRO A 108 -10.18 -15.20 23.82
C PRO A 108 -11.54 -15.30 24.53
N ARG A 109 -11.78 -14.44 25.53
CA ARG A 109 -13.07 -14.33 26.22
C ARG A 109 -14.19 -13.74 25.37
N PHE A 110 -13.86 -12.91 24.36
CA PHE A 110 -14.83 -12.33 23.43
C PHE A 110 -15.11 -13.33 22.30
N LYS A 111 -16.37 -13.57 21.98
CA LYS A 111 -16.77 -14.56 20.94
C LYS A 111 -17.32 -13.88 19.68
N SER A 112 -17.67 -12.60 19.78
CA SER A 112 -18.21 -11.80 18.71
C SER A 112 -17.77 -10.33 18.82
N VAL A 113 -17.93 -9.57 17.75
CA VAL A 113 -17.70 -8.11 17.78
C VAL A 113 -18.63 -7.41 18.78
N LYS A 114 -19.85 -7.93 18.96
CA LYS A 114 -20.84 -7.36 19.91
C LYS A 114 -20.38 -7.44 21.37
N ASP A 115 -19.59 -8.44 21.71
CA ASP A 115 -19.09 -8.64 23.07
C ASP A 115 -18.06 -7.55 23.46
N LEU A 116 -17.54 -6.81 22.47
CA LEU A 116 -16.61 -5.70 22.71
C LEU A 116 -17.28 -4.44 23.26
N LYS A 117 -18.59 -4.44 23.47
CA LYS A 117 -19.29 -3.29 24.06
C LYS A 117 -18.68 -2.88 25.40
N GLY A 118 -18.34 -1.59 25.56
CA GLY A 118 -17.61 -1.04 26.71
C GLY A 118 -16.10 -1.28 26.69
N GLY A 119 -15.62 -2.09 25.74
CA GLY A 119 -14.22 -2.46 25.61
C GLY A 119 -13.34 -1.43 24.89
N THR A 120 -12.04 -1.65 24.94
CA THR A 120 -11.02 -0.81 24.32
C THR A 120 -10.42 -1.53 23.12
N ILE A 121 -10.34 -0.83 21.96
CA ILE A 121 -9.69 -1.33 20.74
C ILE A 121 -8.38 -0.56 20.50
N ALA A 122 -7.26 -1.26 20.44
CA ALA A 122 -5.98 -0.67 20.07
C ALA A 122 -5.92 -0.41 18.56
N VAL A 123 -5.63 0.85 18.20
CA VAL A 123 -5.50 1.34 16.83
C VAL A 123 -4.16 2.04 16.64
N ASN A 124 -3.82 2.44 15.40
CA ASN A 124 -2.57 3.14 15.14
C ASN A 124 -2.59 4.58 15.68
N THR A 125 -3.53 5.37 15.18
CA THR A 125 -3.79 6.77 15.53
C THR A 125 -5.29 7.01 15.49
N PHE A 126 -5.75 8.18 15.91
CA PHE A 126 -7.17 8.54 15.85
C PHE A 126 -7.66 8.96 14.44
N THR A 127 -6.78 8.99 13.43
CA THR A 127 -7.09 9.41 12.04
C THR A 127 -6.62 8.45 10.97
N GLY A 128 -6.03 7.32 11.34
CA GLY A 128 -5.50 6.34 10.37
C GLY A 128 -6.53 5.28 9.96
N ALA A 129 -6.24 4.54 8.89
CA ALA A 129 -7.11 3.46 8.39
C ALA A 129 -7.58 2.47 9.48
N PRO A 130 -6.74 1.97 10.41
CA PRO A 130 -7.20 1.04 11.43
C PRO A 130 -8.36 1.53 12.29
N ILE A 131 -8.43 2.81 12.67
CA ILE A 131 -9.57 3.28 13.45
C ILE A 131 -10.84 3.41 12.60
N PHE A 132 -10.73 3.84 11.34
CA PHE A 132 -11.88 3.89 10.43
C PHE A 132 -12.45 2.50 10.21
N ILE A 133 -11.59 1.52 9.95
CA ILE A 133 -11.97 0.12 9.77
C ILE A 133 -12.62 -0.45 11.04
N ALA A 134 -12.06 -0.17 12.23
CA ALA A 134 -12.65 -0.59 13.49
C ALA A 134 -14.07 -0.01 13.68
N ARG A 135 -14.27 1.26 13.34
CA ARG A 135 -15.58 1.92 13.36
C ARG A 135 -16.56 1.30 12.36
N MET A 136 -16.11 0.99 11.15
CA MET A 136 -16.93 0.33 10.13
C MET A 136 -17.35 -1.07 10.59
N ILE A 137 -16.41 -1.87 11.12
CA ILE A 137 -16.71 -3.19 11.70
C ILE A 137 -17.74 -3.05 12.83
N ALA A 138 -17.52 -2.14 13.78
CA ALA A 138 -18.44 -1.93 14.90
C ALA A 138 -19.87 -1.66 14.40
N LYS A 139 -20.05 -0.72 13.47
CA LYS A 139 -21.35 -0.36 12.90
C LYS A 139 -22.02 -1.55 12.20
N GLN A 140 -21.27 -2.33 11.44
CA GLN A 140 -21.80 -3.50 10.73
C GLN A 140 -22.35 -4.56 11.69
N PHE A 141 -21.78 -4.65 12.89
CA PHE A 141 -22.25 -5.56 13.95
C PHE A 141 -23.22 -4.89 14.95
N GLY A 142 -23.71 -3.69 14.63
CA GLY A 142 -24.77 -3.00 15.40
C GLY A 142 -24.27 -2.28 16.65
N LEU A 143 -22.96 -2.00 16.77
CA LEU A 143 -22.39 -1.15 17.81
C LEU A 143 -22.27 0.29 17.33
N ASP A 144 -22.50 1.23 18.25
CA ASP A 144 -22.14 2.63 18.03
C ASP A 144 -20.68 2.86 18.45
N PRO A 145 -19.75 3.10 17.49
CA PRO A 145 -18.33 3.19 17.81
C PRO A 145 -17.97 4.36 18.74
N ASP A 146 -18.81 5.37 18.84
CA ASP A 146 -18.55 6.54 19.68
C ASP A 146 -19.09 6.39 21.12
N ARG A 147 -20.11 5.56 21.29
CA ARG A 147 -20.75 5.32 22.60
C ARG A 147 -20.36 3.98 23.22
N ASP A 148 -20.23 2.96 22.37
CA ASP A 148 -20.08 1.57 22.84
C ASP A 148 -18.63 1.10 22.90
N LEU A 149 -17.66 1.88 22.35
CA LEU A 149 -16.26 1.50 22.29
C LEU A 149 -15.32 2.60 22.78
N LYS A 150 -14.15 2.19 23.26
CA LYS A 150 -13.02 3.08 23.54
C LYS A 150 -11.90 2.75 22.56
N PHE A 151 -11.12 3.75 22.17
CA PHE A 151 -9.98 3.56 21.30
C PHE A 151 -8.68 3.96 22.00
N LEU A 152 -7.65 3.12 21.86
CA LEU A 152 -6.30 3.34 22.37
C LEU A 152 -5.35 3.53 21.19
N ALA A 153 -4.85 4.74 20.97
CA ALA A 153 -3.83 5.01 19.97
C ALA A 153 -2.48 4.48 20.43
N SER A 154 -2.04 3.35 19.83
CA SER A 154 -0.83 2.62 20.23
C SER A 154 0.25 2.61 19.14
N GLY A 155 0.02 3.28 17.98
CA GLY A 155 1.02 3.40 16.93
C GLY A 155 1.23 2.13 16.09
N LEU A 156 2.46 1.64 16.06
CA LEU A 156 2.87 0.51 15.22
C LEU A 156 2.19 -0.81 15.59
N PRO A 157 2.11 -1.80 14.68
CA PRO A 157 1.46 -3.09 14.94
C PRO A 157 2.00 -3.82 16.17
N GLU A 158 3.31 -3.72 16.41
CA GLU A 158 3.98 -4.29 17.58
C GLU A 158 3.39 -3.77 18.89
N ALA A 159 3.22 -2.46 18.99
CA ALA A 159 2.69 -1.82 20.19
C ALA A 159 1.21 -2.13 20.40
N ARG A 160 0.43 -2.27 19.31
CA ARG A 160 -0.96 -2.71 19.38
C ARG A 160 -1.10 -4.15 19.87
N LEU A 161 -0.23 -5.05 19.37
CA LEU A 161 -0.19 -6.44 19.86
C LEU A 161 0.26 -6.49 21.33
N LEU A 162 1.22 -5.67 21.73
CA LEU A 162 1.65 -5.56 23.12
C LEU A 162 0.49 -5.06 24.01
N ALA A 163 -0.24 -4.02 23.61
CA ALA A 163 -1.39 -3.53 24.35
C ALA A 163 -2.48 -4.62 24.53
N LEU A 164 -2.70 -5.44 23.50
CA LEU A 164 -3.60 -6.58 23.56
C LEU A 164 -3.09 -7.66 24.54
N SER A 165 -1.78 -7.99 24.48
CA SER A 165 -1.19 -9.03 25.33
C SER A 165 -1.12 -8.64 26.80
N GLN A 166 -0.94 -7.36 27.10
CA GLN A 166 -0.94 -6.83 28.47
C GLN A 166 -2.35 -6.58 29.03
N GLY A 167 -3.41 -6.85 28.25
CA GLY A 167 -4.78 -6.60 28.67
C GLY A 167 -5.19 -5.12 28.73
N LEU A 168 -4.35 -4.22 28.23
CA LEU A 168 -4.67 -2.78 28.12
C LEU A 168 -5.75 -2.52 27.05
N ALA A 169 -5.88 -3.44 26.09
CA ALA A 169 -6.93 -3.44 25.08
C ALA A 169 -7.69 -4.77 25.08
N SER A 170 -9.00 -4.69 24.87
CA SER A 170 -9.89 -5.86 24.67
C SER A 170 -9.66 -6.50 23.31
N ALA A 171 -9.37 -5.65 22.30
CA ALA A 171 -9.06 -6.04 20.94
C ALA A 171 -8.03 -5.09 20.32
N ALA A 172 -7.44 -5.50 19.19
CA ALA A 172 -6.47 -4.72 18.43
C ALA A 172 -6.70 -4.87 16.94
N MET A 173 -6.56 -3.78 16.20
CA MET A 173 -6.56 -3.78 14.74
C MET A 173 -5.16 -4.12 14.25
N LEU A 174 -4.95 -5.34 13.77
CA LEU A 174 -3.64 -5.83 13.35
C LEU A 174 -3.61 -6.12 11.84
N PRO A 175 -2.57 -5.66 11.11
CA PRO A 175 -2.36 -6.07 9.74
C PRO A 175 -1.74 -7.47 9.69
N VAL A 176 -1.87 -8.15 8.55
CA VAL A 176 -1.13 -9.39 8.28
C VAL A 176 0.38 -9.07 8.13
N PRO A 177 1.32 -9.85 8.70
CA PRO A 177 1.13 -11.12 9.41
C PRO A 177 0.97 -11.02 10.94
N TRP A 178 0.70 -9.86 11.49
CA TRP A 178 0.59 -9.66 12.94
C TRP A 178 -0.61 -10.37 13.56
N ASP A 179 -1.68 -10.57 12.78
CA ASP A 179 -2.82 -11.38 13.16
C ASP A 179 -2.42 -12.86 13.39
N PHE A 180 -1.55 -13.45 12.55
CA PHE A 180 -1.01 -14.80 12.76
C PHE A 180 -0.15 -14.88 14.03
N ARG A 181 0.67 -13.86 14.30
CA ARG A 181 1.42 -13.79 15.55
C ARG A 181 0.49 -13.75 16.76
N ALA A 182 -0.56 -12.91 16.70
CA ALA A 182 -1.57 -12.85 17.74
C ALA A 182 -2.28 -14.19 17.93
N THR A 183 -2.62 -14.90 16.86
CA THR A 183 -3.22 -16.22 16.91
C THR A 183 -2.31 -17.25 17.59
N LYS A 184 -1.00 -17.25 17.29
CA LYS A 184 -0.02 -18.11 17.98
C LYS A 184 0.09 -17.80 19.49
N MET A 185 -0.25 -16.57 19.91
CA MET A 185 -0.33 -16.17 21.33
C MET A 185 -1.68 -16.49 22.00
N GLY A 186 -2.62 -17.13 21.27
CA GLY A 186 -3.95 -17.53 21.79
C GLY A 186 -5.05 -16.48 21.62
N PHE A 187 -4.78 -15.36 20.95
CA PHE A 187 -5.82 -14.38 20.60
C PHE A 187 -6.67 -14.87 19.42
N ILE A 188 -7.89 -14.37 19.31
CA ILE A 188 -8.85 -14.81 18.29
C ILE A 188 -9.17 -13.69 17.29
N SER A 189 -9.46 -14.07 16.04
CA SER A 189 -9.96 -13.15 15.02
C SER A 189 -11.48 -13.02 15.15
N LEU A 190 -11.98 -11.81 15.41
CA LEU A 190 -13.42 -11.53 15.43
C LEU A 190 -13.95 -11.06 14.09
N ALA A 191 -13.12 -10.39 13.29
CA ALA A 191 -13.51 -9.91 11.96
C ALA A 191 -12.28 -9.67 11.10
N ARG A 192 -12.40 -9.97 9.80
CA ARG A 192 -11.43 -9.65 8.75
C ARG A 192 -12.04 -8.60 7.84
N ALA A 193 -11.43 -7.42 7.77
CA ALA A 193 -12.01 -6.29 7.06
C ALA A 193 -12.28 -6.59 5.57
N HIS A 194 -11.38 -7.31 4.88
CA HIS A 194 -11.52 -7.67 3.46
C HIS A 194 -12.68 -8.64 3.17
N GLU A 195 -13.25 -9.28 4.17
CA GLU A 195 -14.44 -10.13 4.05
C GLU A 195 -15.75 -9.33 4.20
N LEU A 196 -15.66 -8.12 4.75
CA LEU A 196 -16.81 -7.31 5.10
C LEU A 196 -17.05 -6.14 4.12
N PHE A 197 -15.99 -5.55 3.60
CA PHE A 197 -16.11 -4.39 2.71
C PHE A 197 -14.88 -4.18 1.83
N THR A 198 -15.09 -3.51 0.69
CA THR A 198 -14.02 -3.04 -0.19
C THR A 198 -13.52 -1.69 0.32
N TYR A 199 -12.24 -1.63 0.70
CA TYR A 199 -11.60 -0.44 1.22
C TYR A 199 -10.15 -0.42 0.72
N PRO A 200 -9.79 0.46 -0.23
CA PRO A 200 -8.45 0.49 -0.80
C PRO A 200 -7.42 0.81 0.28
N ASP A 201 -6.35 0.00 0.35
CA ASP A 201 -5.36 0.06 1.43
C ASP A 201 -4.02 0.63 0.96
N VAL A 202 -3.50 0.17 -0.17
CA VAL A 202 -2.20 0.60 -0.67
C VAL A 202 -2.29 1.09 -2.10
N GLY A 203 -1.90 2.34 -2.28
CA GLY A 203 -1.67 2.95 -3.58
C GLY A 203 -0.28 3.53 -3.69
N LEU A 204 0.02 4.09 -4.84
CA LEU A 204 1.18 4.92 -5.11
C LEU A 204 0.73 6.38 -5.10
N SER A 205 1.29 7.17 -4.19
CA SER A 205 1.08 8.62 -4.15
C SER A 205 2.33 9.35 -4.59
N ALA A 206 2.14 10.48 -5.29
CA ALA A 206 3.20 11.35 -5.77
C ALA A 206 2.82 12.82 -5.56
N ASN A 207 3.85 13.69 -5.54
CA ASN A 207 3.64 15.14 -5.57
C ASN A 207 3.07 15.57 -6.94
N LEU A 208 2.09 16.46 -6.93
CA LEU A 208 1.43 16.96 -8.15
C LEU A 208 2.42 17.57 -9.16
N ASN A 209 3.47 18.26 -8.68
CA ASN A 209 4.50 18.79 -9.57
C ASN A 209 5.33 17.67 -10.20
N LYS A 210 5.66 16.59 -9.45
CA LYS A 210 6.33 15.40 -10.00
C LYS A 210 5.49 14.78 -11.13
N ILE A 211 4.17 14.65 -10.94
CA ILE A 211 3.24 14.12 -11.94
C ILE A 211 3.30 14.97 -13.23
N LYS A 212 3.35 16.29 -13.12
CA LYS A 212 3.40 17.23 -14.26
C LYS A 212 4.76 17.31 -14.93
N GLU A 213 5.83 17.36 -14.15
CA GLU A 213 7.20 17.58 -14.64
C GLU A 213 7.87 16.29 -15.16
N LYS A 214 7.48 15.12 -14.62
CA LYS A 214 8.08 13.81 -14.89
C LYS A 214 7.04 12.71 -15.17
N PRO A 215 6.06 12.94 -16.07
CA PRO A 215 4.98 11.97 -16.31
C PRO A 215 5.50 10.61 -16.78
N ASP A 216 6.58 10.58 -17.56
CA ASP A 216 7.19 9.33 -18.02
C ASP A 216 7.83 8.54 -16.86
N GLU A 217 8.51 9.21 -15.94
CA GLU A 217 9.05 8.55 -14.73
C GLU A 217 7.92 7.95 -13.88
N VAL A 218 6.82 8.71 -13.65
CA VAL A 218 5.64 8.23 -12.93
C VAL A 218 5.04 6.99 -13.61
N LYS A 219 4.91 7.02 -14.96
CA LYS A 219 4.42 5.87 -15.74
C LYS A 219 5.29 4.63 -15.57
N ARG A 220 6.61 4.78 -15.63
CA ARG A 220 7.57 3.68 -15.45
C ARG A 220 7.48 3.08 -14.04
N VAL A 221 7.32 3.90 -12.99
CA VAL A 221 7.12 3.42 -11.61
C VAL A 221 5.80 2.64 -11.49
N ILE A 222 4.71 3.14 -12.07
CA ILE A 222 3.42 2.44 -12.09
C ILE A 222 3.56 1.08 -12.78
N LYS A 223 4.21 1.01 -13.95
CA LYS A 223 4.44 -0.24 -14.69
C LYS A 223 5.23 -1.25 -13.86
N ALA A 224 6.30 -0.81 -13.19
CA ALA A 224 7.09 -1.67 -12.32
C ALA A 224 6.25 -2.27 -11.16
N GLY A 225 5.36 -1.47 -10.56
CA GLY A 225 4.44 -1.95 -9.53
C GLY A 225 3.41 -2.95 -10.04
N ILE A 226 2.83 -2.72 -11.22
CA ILE A 226 1.91 -3.66 -11.86
C ILE A 226 2.62 -4.98 -12.18
N LYS A 227 3.83 -4.95 -12.73
CA LYS A 227 4.65 -6.16 -12.98
C LYS A 227 4.93 -6.92 -11.68
N ALA A 228 5.25 -6.20 -10.61
CA ALA A 228 5.48 -6.81 -9.29
C ALA A 228 4.22 -7.50 -8.76
N ASN A 229 3.06 -6.88 -8.87
CA ASN A 229 1.80 -7.49 -8.43
C ASN A 229 1.43 -8.73 -9.27
N ARG A 230 1.65 -8.70 -10.57
CA ARG A 230 1.50 -9.89 -11.44
C ARG A 230 2.44 -11.01 -11.01
N TYR A 231 3.71 -10.68 -10.70
CA TYR A 231 4.65 -11.65 -10.16
C TYR A 231 4.17 -12.24 -8.82
N ILE A 232 3.67 -11.41 -7.90
CA ILE A 232 3.10 -11.85 -6.62
C ILE A 232 2.02 -12.90 -6.85
N ARG A 233 1.13 -12.68 -7.80
CA ARG A 233 0.00 -13.59 -8.09
C ARG A 233 0.38 -14.88 -8.78
N THR A 234 1.44 -14.87 -9.58
CA THR A 234 1.80 -16.00 -10.46
C THR A 234 3.02 -16.79 -9.97
N ASN A 235 3.86 -16.20 -9.12
CA ASN A 235 5.08 -16.84 -8.64
C ASN A 235 5.04 -17.06 -7.13
N ARG A 236 4.38 -18.16 -6.72
CA ARG A 236 4.14 -18.49 -5.30
C ARG A 236 5.44 -18.60 -4.50
N ASP A 237 6.37 -19.47 -4.93
CA ASP A 237 7.58 -19.75 -4.15
C ASP A 237 8.51 -18.54 -4.05
N GLY A 238 8.71 -17.84 -5.17
CA GLY A 238 9.54 -16.63 -5.19
C GLY A 238 8.97 -15.49 -4.38
N THR A 239 7.62 -15.42 -4.24
CA THR A 239 6.96 -14.43 -3.39
C THR A 239 7.02 -14.82 -1.92
N ILE A 240 6.81 -16.10 -1.57
CA ILE A 240 6.96 -16.61 -0.19
C ILE A 240 8.38 -16.35 0.30
N GLN A 241 9.38 -16.66 -0.50
CA GLN A 241 10.78 -16.37 -0.15
C GLN A 241 10.99 -14.87 0.10
N PHE A 242 10.46 -14.01 -0.77
CA PHE A 242 10.57 -12.57 -0.58
C PHE A 242 9.87 -12.08 0.70
N ILE A 243 8.67 -12.59 1.00
CA ILE A 243 7.94 -12.27 2.25
C ILE A 243 8.77 -12.65 3.48
N GLN A 244 9.41 -13.84 3.47
CA GLN A 244 10.30 -14.27 4.56
C GLN A 244 11.45 -13.28 4.78
N GLU A 245 12.17 -12.95 3.70
CA GLU A 245 13.33 -12.06 3.73
C GLU A 245 12.95 -10.65 4.17
N TRP A 246 11.85 -10.11 3.60
CA TRP A 246 11.39 -8.74 3.82
C TRP A 246 10.80 -8.52 5.23
N LEU A 247 9.94 -9.44 5.67
CA LEU A 247 9.25 -9.33 6.96
C LEU A 247 10.02 -10.01 8.10
N LYS A 248 11.11 -10.73 7.81
CA LYS A 248 11.90 -11.52 8.78
C LYS A 248 11.01 -12.47 9.59
N ILE A 249 10.21 -13.27 8.89
CA ILE A 249 9.31 -14.28 9.45
C ILE A 249 9.67 -15.67 8.93
N ASP A 250 9.21 -16.71 9.64
CA ASP A 250 9.43 -18.09 9.22
C ASP A 250 8.61 -18.44 7.96
N ARG A 251 9.00 -19.57 7.29
CA ARG A 251 8.38 -19.98 6.04
C ARG A 251 6.90 -20.38 6.22
N GLU A 252 6.53 -20.93 7.37
CA GLU A 252 5.16 -21.31 7.67
C GLU A 252 4.26 -20.06 7.64
N ILE A 253 4.62 -19.03 8.40
CA ILE A 253 3.86 -17.76 8.43
C ILE A 253 3.86 -17.09 7.05
N ALA A 254 5.00 -17.08 6.34
CA ALA A 254 5.08 -16.50 5.01
C ALA A 254 4.17 -17.23 4.01
N THR A 255 4.08 -18.56 4.11
CA THR A 255 3.23 -19.41 3.26
C THR A 255 1.75 -19.11 3.50
N VAL A 256 1.30 -19.15 4.75
CA VAL A 256 -0.10 -18.85 5.10
C VAL A 256 -0.46 -17.40 4.71
N THR A 257 0.46 -16.47 4.90
CA THR A 257 0.30 -15.07 4.48
C THR A 257 0.08 -14.97 2.97
N TYR A 258 0.93 -15.61 2.17
CA TYR A 258 0.81 -15.61 0.72
C TYR A 258 -0.52 -16.24 0.27
N ASP A 259 -0.82 -17.45 0.74
CA ASP A 259 -2.02 -18.20 0.33
C ASP A 259 -3.32 -17.45 0.66
N SER A 260 -3.32 -16.67 1.73
CA SER A 260 -4.47 -15.86 2.13
C SER A 260 -4.64 -14.59 1.29
N LEU A 261 -3.56 -13.96 0.85
CA LEU A 261 -3.59 -12.57 0.40
C LEU A 261 -3.15 -12.32 -1.05
N ALA A 262 -2.38 -13.23 -1.67
CA ALA A 262 -1.81 -12.99 -3.00
C ALA A 262 -2.85 -12.62 -4.06
N LYS A 263 -4.04 -13.23 -4.00
CA LYS A 263 -5.16 -12.97 -4.94
C LYS A 263 -5.71 -11.54 -4.91
N PHE A 264 -5.42 -10.78 -3.85
CA PHE A 264 -5.91 -9.41 -3.70
C PHE A 264 -4.92 -8.34 -4.18
N PHE A 265 -3.70 -8.73 -4.58
CA PHE A 265 -2.78 -7.80 -5.22
C PHE A 265 -3.28 -7.45 -6.62
N ASN A 266 -3.43 -6.17 -6.89
CA ASN A 266 -4.06 -5.65 -8.10
C ASN A 266 -3.12 -5.75 -9.31
N GLU A 267 -3.55 -6.44 -10.37
CA GLU A 267 -2.74 -6.72 -11.56
C GLU A 267 -2.80 -5.62 -12.63
N ASP A 268 -3.62 -4.60 -12.43
CA ASP A 268 -3.81 -3.51 -13.39
C ASP A 268 -3.62 -2.11 -12.79
N GLY A 269 -3.43 -1.99 -11.47
CA GLY A 269 -3.24 -0.72 -10.79
C GLY A 269 -4.50 0.12 -10.61
N SER A 270 -5.67 -0.38 -11.01
CA SER A 270 -6.95 0.36 -10.97
C SER A 270 -7.38 0.67 -9.53
N LEU A 271 -7.90 1.86 -9.33
CA LEU A 271 -8.43 2.31 -8.04
C LEU A 271 -9.94 1.99 -7.98
N PRO A 272 -10.43 1.24 -6.97
CA PRO A 272 -11.86 1.02 -6.78
C PRO A 272 -12.52 2.33 -6.35
N GLU A 273 -13.17 3.00 -7.28
CA GLU A 273 -13.66 4.37 -7.12
C GLU A 273 -14.67 4.49 -5.98
N ASP A 274 -15.64 3.57 -5.88
CA ASP A 274 -16.64 3.57 -4.82
C ASP A 274 -16.00 3.42 -3.43
N GLY A 275 -15.07 2.48 -3.28
CA GLY A 275 -14.34 2.30 -2.01
C GLY A 275 -13.47 3.50 -1.67
N PHE A 276 -12.90 4.17 -2.68
CA PHE A 276 -12.10 5.36 -2.46
C PHE A 276 -12.96 6.60 -2.11
N ARG A 277 -14.15 6.72 -2.66
CA ARG A 277 -15.13 7.74 -2.27
C ARG A 277 -15.57 7.58 -0.82
N LEU A 278 -15.79 6.35 -0.35
CA LEU A 278 -16.06 6.09 1.07
C LEU A 278 -14.90 6.56 1.96
N LEU A 279 -13.66 6.28 1.54
CA LEU A 279 -12.48 6.75 2.27
C LEU A 279 -12.38 8.29 2.30
N ILE A 280 -12.71 8.98 1.20
CA ILE A 280 -12.77 10.44 1.15
C ILE A 280 -13.77 10.98 2.17
N GLU A 281 -15.00 10.44 2.21
CA GLU A 281 -16.05 10.88 3.12
C GLU A 281 -15.69 10.60 4.60
N ASP A 282 -15.08 9.47 4.90
CA ASP A 282 -14.60 9.15 6.25
C ASP A 282 -13.52 10.14 6.72
N VAL A 283 -12.59 10.49 5.85
CA VAL A 283 -11.53 11.46 6.15
C VAL A 283 -12.09 12.86 6.30
N LYS A 284 -13.01 13.29 5.43
CA LYS A 284 -13.70 14.58 5.55
C LYS A 284 -14.40 14.71 6.91
N LYS A 285 -15.15 13.68 7.29
CA LYS A 285 -15.85 13.65 8.59
C LYS A 285 -14.89 13.76 9.76
N ALA A 286 -13.79 13.00 9.75
CA ALA A 286 -12.79 13.03 10.80
C ALA A 286 -12.07 14.37 10.90
N ALA A 287 -11.80 15.01 9.76
CA ALA A 287 -11.16 16.34 9.67
C ALA A 287 -12.13 17.52 9.80
N LYS A 288 -13.45 17.26 9.95
CA LYS A 288 -14.52 18.27 9.98
C LYS A 288 -14.50 19.19 8.74
N VAL A 289 -14.27 18.60 7.57
CA VAL A 289 -14.27 19.31 6.29
C VAL A 289 -15.66 19.20 5.67
N GLU A 290 -16.38 20.34 5.58
CA GLU A 290 -17.76 20.40 5.08
C GLU A 290 -17.84 20.56 3.56
N ARG A 291 -16.78 21.12 2.92
CA ARG A 291 -16.76 21.32 1.47
C ARG A 291 -16.79 20.00 0.71
N GLU A 292 -17.29 20.03 -0.51
CA GLU A 292 -17.08 18.94 -1.46
C GLU A 292 -15.60 18.79 -1.78
N VAL A 293 -15.16 17.52 -1.95
CA VAL A 293 -13.80 17.16 -2.38
C VAL A 293 -13.94 16.40 -3.69
N ALA A 294 -13.52 17.03 -4.78
CA ALA A 294 -13.55 16.40 -6.08
C ALA A 294 -12.53 15.23 -6.12
N PHE A 295 -12.89 14.16 -6.85
CA PHE A 295 -11.98 13.01 -7.01
C PHE A 295 -10.61 13.42 -7.55
N SER A 296 -10.55 14.37 -8.48
CA SER A 296 -9.32 14.92 -9.05
C SER A 296 -8.45 15.70 -8.05
N GLU A 297 -9.00 16.12 -6.92
CA GLU A 297 -8.22 16.72 -5.83
C GLU A 297 -7.42 15.69 -5.04
N VAL A 298 -7.76 14.40 -5.13
CA VAL A 298 -7.15 13.34 -4.32
C VAL A 298 -6.46 12.26 -5.17
N ALA A 299 -6.87 12.08 -6.42
CA ALA A 299 -6.29 11.10 -7.33
C ALA A 299 -6.14 11.66 -8.76
N ASP A 300 -5.08 11.24 -9.44
CA ASP A 300 -4.85 11.46 -10.87
C ASP A 300 -4.46 10.13 -11.52
N LEU A 301 -5.40 9.53 -12.25
CA LEU A 301 -5.23 8.23 -12.88
C LEU A 301 -4.93 8.33 -14.39
N SER A 302 -4.64 9.52 -14.90
CA SER A 302 -4.35 9.75 -16.34
C SER A 302 -3.15 8.93 -16.80
N ILE A 303 -2.03 9.00 -16.04
CA ILE A 303 -0.79 8.28 -16.34
C ILE A 303 -0.95 6.76 -16.15
N LEU A 304 -1.79 6.32 -15.20
CA LEU A 304 -2.11 4.90 -15.04
C LEU A 304 -2.70 4.32 -16.33
N ARG A 305 -3.62 5.03 -16.98
CA ARG A 305 -4.24 4.56 -18.24
C ARG A 305 -3.20 4.39 -19.35
N GLU A 306 -2.21 5.27 -19.43
CA GLU A 306 -1.10 5.11 -20.37
C GLU A 306 -0.23 3.88 -20.04
N ALA A 307 0.11 3.70 -18.75
CA ALA A 307 0.86 2.54 -18.28
C ALA A 307 0.13 1.22 -18.59
N GLN A 308 -1.18 1.19 -18.35
CA GLN A 308 -2.04 0.04 -18.67
C GLN A 308 -2.00 -0.28 -20.17
N LYS A 309 -2.14 0.74 -21.04
CA LYS A 309 -2.09 0.58 -22.50
C LYS A 309 -0.75 -0.02 -22.95
N GLU A 310 0.38 0.49 -22.43
CA GLU A 310 1.71 -0.04 -22.75
C GLU A 310 1.90 -1.48 -22.26
N LEU A 311 1.26 -1.89 -21.17
CA LEU A 311 1.27 -3.26 -20.65
C LEU A 311 0.22 -4.18 -21.28
N GLY A 312 -0.48 -3.72 -22.32
CA GLY A 312 -1.51 -4.50 -23.02
C GLY A 312 -2.76 -4.76 -22.19
N ILE A 313 -3.02 -3.97 -21.14
CA ILE A 313 -4.20 -4.08 -20.31
C ILE A 313 -5.34 -3.34 -21.01
N LYS A 314 -6.42 -4.07 -21.31
CA LYS A 314 -7.63 -3.42 -21.83
C LYS A 314 -8.30 -2.65 -20.69
N GLY A 315 -8.50 -1.34 -20.89
CA GLY A 315 -9.27 -0.53 -19.94
C GLY A 315 -10.67 -1.10 -19.72
N LYS A 316 -11.10 -1.10 -18.46
CA LYS A 316 -12.50 -1.39 -18.11
C LYS A 316 -13.37 -0.19 -18.39
#